data_00daa7564b21d6248871444699e2af5f
#
_entry.id   00daa7564b21d6248871444699e2af5f
#
_cell.length_a   1.000
_cell.length_b   1.000
_cell.length_c   1.000
_cell.angle_alpha   90.00
_cell.angle_beta   90.00
_cell.angle_gamma   90.00
#
_symmetry.space_group_name_H-M   'P 1'
#
loop_
_entity.id
_entity.type
_entity.pdbx_description
1 polymer ?
#
loop_
_entity_poly.entity_id
_entity_poly.type
_entity_poly.pdbx_seq_one_letter_code
_entity_poly.pdbx_strand_id
1 'polypeptide(L)'
;MRRSLGGRWGRQSGKKGKERTQMHMFQQLIDILKANPRKIVFTEGTDPRILEASARLLSGTFLTPVLVGKEEEVRAAAEDAGFNIRGAIIVDPETYENMDAMVAKMVELRKGKMTEEECRAALKKGNYFGTMLVAMGEADALLGGATYSTADTVRPALQLVKTKPGNKIVSSCFILVRPSATGDNDVLAMGDCAINIKPNEDELVEIAVETAKCAKIFGIDPKVAFLSYSTFGSGKGEDVDKMRNAAEKAKLAMPNVPIEGELQFDAAVSPRVAQTKCKGSKVAGYANTFIFPDINAGNIGYKIAQRLGSFEAYGPILLGLNAPINDLSRGCNAQEVYSMAIITAALA
;
A
#
# COMPACT_ATOMS: atom_id res chain seq x y z
N MET A 1 14.91 52.11 8.89
CA MET A 1 15.11 50.94 9.75
C MET A 1 13.78 50.41 10.26
N ARG A 2 13.22 49.36 9.66
CA ARG A 2 12.17 48.50 10.24
C ARG A 2 12.53 47.07 9.91
N ARG A 3 12.96 46.32 10.93
CA ARG A 3 13.35 44.88 10.81
C ARG A 3 12.11 44.04 10.76
N SER A 4 12.09 43.13 9.78
CA SER A 4 11.13 42.04 9.62
C SER A 4 11.33 40.98 10.74
N LEU A 5 10.34 40.84 11.62
CA LEU A 5 10.19 39.75 12.57
C LEU A 5 8.93 38.96 12.18
N GLY A 6 9.05 38.09 11.21
CA GLY A 6 7.91 37.29 10.78
C GLY A 6 8.31 36.07 9.96
N GLY A 7 8.96 35.07 10.55
CA GLY A 7 9.39 33.94 9.74
C GLY A 7 9.76 32.65 10.47
N ARG A 8 9.70 32.58 11.79
CA ARG A 8 10.17 31.39 12.55
C ARG A 8 9.10 30.57 13.26
N TRP A 9 7.95 31.14 13.57
CA TRP A 9 6.94 30.46 14.40
C TRP A 9 6.01 29.52 13.61
N GLY A 10 5.73 29.78 12.34
CA GLY A 10 4.86 28.97 11.51
C GLY A 10 5.43 27.61 11.09
N ARG A 11 6.77 27.46 11.03
CA ARG A 11 7.41 26.20 10.63
C ARG A 11 7.56 25.17 11.74
N GLN A 12 7.59 25.58 13.01
CA GLN A 12 7.72 24.66 14.13
C GLN A 12 6.40 24.04 14.55
N SER A 13 5.28 24.77 14.43
CA SER A 13 3.94 24.23 14.72
C SER A 13 3.51 23.18 13.69
N GLY A 14 3.83 23.39 12.40
CA GLY A 14 3.55 22.44 11.32
C GLY A 14 4.34 21.12 11.44
N LYS A 15 5.62 21.17 11.92
CA LYS A 15 6.43 19.97 12.15
C LYS A 15 5.89 19.12 13.29
N LYS A 16 5.57 19.71 14.43
CA LYS A 16 5.00 19.00 15.58
C LYS A 16 3.61 18.41 15.29
N GLY A 17 2.79 19.08 14.49
CA GLY A 17 1.51 18.55 14.01
C GLY A 17 1.70 17.32 13.12
N LYS A 18 2.63 17.36 12.16
CA LYS A 18 2.96 16.22 11.26
C LYS A 18 3.41 14.99 12.05
N GLU A 19 4.35 15.14 12.97
CA GLU A 19 4.88 14.05 13.80
C GLU A 19 3.79 13.40 14.67
N ARG A 20 2.87 14.19 15.21
CA ARG A 20 1.78 13.69 16.08
C ARG A 20 0.74 12.87 15.31
N THR A 21 0.47 13.22 14.07
CA THR A 21 -0.47 12.54 13.17
C THR A 21 0.03 11.21 12.68
N GLN A 22 1.21 11.27 12.11
CA GLN A 22 1.92 10.10 11.65
C GLN A 22 2.03 9.09 12.80
N MET A 23 2.34 9.57 14.00
CA MET A 23 2.43 8.77 15.22
C MET A 23 1.08 8.11 15.58
N HIS A 24 -0.06 8.79 15.42
CA HIS A 24 -1.37 8.21 15.77
C HIS A 24 -1.80 7.12 14.77
N MET A 25 -1.64 7.35 13.45
CA MET A 25 -1.98 6.36 12.42
C MET A 25 -1.10 5.11 12.54
N PHE A 26 0.22 5.28 12.66
CA PHE A 26 1.13 4.16 12.87
C PHE A 26 0.91 3.46 14.20
N GLN A 27 0.47 4.17 15.24
CA GLN A 27 0.13 3.55 16.52
C GLN A 27 -1.01 2.53 16.37
N GLN A 28 -2.06 2.84 15.61
CA GLN A 28 -3.15 1.90 15.34
C GLN A 28 -2.64 0.64 14.61
N LEU A 29 -1.78 0.80 13.59
CA LEU A 29 -1.18 -0.33 12.88
C LEU A 29 -0.27 -1.16 13.80
N ILE A 30 0.52 -0.51 14.63
CA ILE A 30 1.37 -1.17 15.63
C ILE A 30 0.53 -1.92 16.67
N ASP A 31 -0.60 -1.37 17.10
CA ASP A 31 -1.50 -2.03 18.05
C ASP A 31 -2.13 -3.29 17.44
N ILE A 32 -2.48 -3.26 16.14
CA ILE A 32 -2.91 -4.46 15.37
C ILE A 32 -1.81 -5.52 15.40
N LEU A 33 -0.55 -5.13 15.11
CA LEU A 33 0.58 -6.05 15.07
C LEU A 33 0.97 -6.59 16.45
N LYS A 34 0.82 -5.80 17.51
CA LYS A 34 1.02 -6.28 18.89
C LYS A 34 -0.03 -7.31 19.31
N ALA A 35 -1.26 -7.11 18.87
CA ALA A 35 -2.35 -8.06 19.12
C ALA A 35 -2.20 -9.34 18.28
N ASN A 36 -1.58 -9.24 17.09
CA ASN A 36 -1.41 -10.34 16.14
C ASN A 36 0.05 -10.32 15.63
N PRO A 37 1.00 -10.96 16.35
CA PRO A 37 2.40 -11.01 15.93
C PRO A 37 2.55 -11.58 14.53
N ARG A 38 3.34 -10.91 13.67
CA ARG A 38 3.54 -11.24 12.27
C ARG A 38 5.02 -11.36 11.92
N LYS A 39 5.29 -12.14 10.86
CA LYS A 39 6.61 -12.23 10.20
C LYS A 39 6.52 -11.55 8.84
N ILE A 40 7.48 -10.68 8.54
CA ILE A 40 7.58 -10.02 7.24
C ILE A 40 8.89 -10.36 6.55
N VAL A 41 8.81 -10.81 5.31
CA VAL A 41 9.98 -11.14 4.48
C VAL A 41 10.50 -9.85 3.83
N PHE A 42 11.82 -9.66 3.93
CA PHE A 42 12.60 -8.72 3.15
C PHE A 42 13.50 -9.49 2.20
N THR A 43 13.35 -9.25 0.93
CA THR A 43 14.02 -10.01 -0.14
C THR A 43 15.46 -9.58 -0.41
N GLU A 44 15.88 -8.44 0.15
CA GLU A 44 17.24 -7.88 0.03
C GLU A 44 17.89 -7.73 1.40
N GLY A 45 18.21 -8.86 2.05
CA GLY A 45 18.64 -8.92 3.44
C GLY A 45 19.97 -8.19 3.76
N THR A 46 20.79 -7.87 2.76
CA THR A 46 22.05 -7.13 2.92
C THR A 46 21.93 -5.62 2.66
N ASP A 47 20.75 -5.13 2.17
CA ASP A 47 20.57 -3.71 1.88
C ASP A 47 20.56 -2.88 3.19
N PRO A 48 21.38 -1.84 3.32
CA PRO A 48 21.50 -1.07 4.56
C PRO A 48 20.18 -0.42 5.00
N ARG A 49 19.30 -0.05 4.08
CA ARG A 49 17.98 0.53 4.37
C ARG A 49 17.05 -0.52 5.01
N ILE A 50 17.13 -1.76 4.52
CA ILE A 50 16.40 -2.91 5.07
C ILE A 50 16.94 -3.26 6.45
N LEU A 51 18.25 -3.28 6.63
CA LEU A 51 18.90 -3.58 7.92
C LEU A 51 18.56 -2.53 8.97
N GLU A 52 18.59 -1.22 8.64
CA GLU A 52 18.15 -0.15 9.53
C GLU A 52 16.68 -0.30 9.92
N ALA A 53 15.81 -0.50 8.95
CA ALA A 53 14.38 -0.69 9.20
C ALA A 53 14.13 -1.92 10.08
N SER A 54 14.80 -3.04 9.81
CA SER A 54 14.70 -4.29 10.58
C SER A 54 15.15 -4.10 12.04
N ALA A 55 16.25 -3.42 12.28
CA ALA A 55 16.71 -3.11 13.63
C ALA A 55 15.68 -2.30 14.43
N ARG A 56 15.02 -1.33 13.77
CA ARG A 56 13.97 -0.51 14.37
C ARG A 56 12.69 -1.32 14.65
N LEU A 57 12.28 -2.22 13.73
CA LEU A 57 11.14 -3.11 13.92
C LEU A 57 11.34 -4.05 15.09
N LEU A 58 12.54 -4.64 15.21
CA LEU A 58 12.93 -5.51 16.32
C LEU A 58 12.94 -4.77 17.67
N SER A 59 13.43 -3.54 17.70
CA SER A 59 13.39 -2.69 18.89
C SER A 59 11.97 -2.40 19.36
N GLY A 60 11.01 -2.35 18.42
CA GLY A 60 9.59 -2.18 18.72
C GLY A 60 8.86 -3.44 19.20
N THR A 61 9.46 -4.63 19.03
CA THR A 61 8.95 -5.95 19.47
C THR A 61 7.57 -6.35 18.96
N PHE A 62 7.10 -5.75 17.86
CA PHE A 62 5.76 -5.98 17.31
C PHE A 62 5.74 -6.66 15.93
N LEU A 63 6.92 -6.82 15.29
CA LEU A 63 7.05 -7.42 13.97
C LEU A 63 8.39 -8.12 13.85
N THR A 64 8.41 -9.34 13.32
CA THR A 64 9.62 -10.14 13.15
C THR A 64 10.09 -10.08 11.70
N PRO A 65 11.23 -9.44 11.39
CA PRO A 65 11.85 -9.48 10.07
C PRO A 65 12.37 -10.88 9.72
N VAL A 66 12.11 -11.31 8.48
CA VAL A 66 12.72 -12.47 7.84
C VAL A 66 13.58 -11.95 6.70
N LEU A 67 14.90 -12.02 6.85
CA LEU A 67 15.89 -11.48 5.91
C LEU A 67 16.36 -12.58 4.98
N VAL A 68 16.15 -12.41 3.67
CA VAL A 68 16.61 -13.37 2.65
C VAL A 68 18.04 -13.04 2.24
N GLY A 69 18.93 -14.00 2.40
CA GLY A 69 20.35 -13.89 2.04
C GLY A 69 21.23 -14.85 2.85
N LYS A 70 22.49 -14.93 2.48
CA LYS A 70 23.48 -15.73 3.21
C LYS A 70 23.70 -15.15 4.61
N GLU A 71 23.60 -16.00 5.63
CA GLU A 71 23.63 -15.55 7.03
C GLU A 71 24.89 -14.73 7.35
N GLU A 72 26.05 -15.20 6.88
CA GLU A 72 27.32 -14.50 7.12
C GLU A 72 27.33 -13.11 6.46
N GLU A 73 26.85 -12.99 5.21
CA GLU A 73 26.80 -11.73 4.47
C GLU A 73 25.82 -10.74 5.11
N VAL A 74 24.63 -11.21 5.54
CA VAL A 74 23.62 -10.36 6.19
C VAL A 74 24.12 -9.85 7.54
N ARG A 75 24.77 -10.71 8.35
CA ARG A 75 25.33 -10.33 9.63
C ARG A 75 26.48 -9.35 9.49
N ALA A 76 27.41 -9.61 8.55
CA ALA A 76 28.53 -8.71 8.27
C ALA A 76 28.04 -7.34 7.81
N ALA A 77 27.09 -7.29 6.87
CA ALA A 77 26.51 -6.04 6.39
C ALA A 77 25.81 -5.24 7.52
N ALA A 78 25.14 -5.92 8.44
CA ALA A 78 24.52 -5.27 9.60
C ALA A 78 25.55 -4.71 10.59
N GLU A 79 26.62 -5.45 10.84
CA GLU A 79 27.72 -5.01 11.71
C GLU A 79 28.46 -3.82 11.13
N ASP A 80 28.81 -3.88 9.83
CA ASP A 80 29.46 -2.79 9.10
C ASP A 80 28.64 -1.50 9.10
N ALA A 81 27.30 -1.64 8.97
CA ALA A 81 26.38 -0.53 9.02
C ALA A 81 25.99 -0.09 10.46
N GLY A 82 26.41 -0.81 11.50
CA GLY A 82 26.15 -0.50 12.90
C GLY A 82 24.71 -0.80 13.35
N PHE A 83 23.99 -1.71 12.68
CA PHE A 83 22.60 -2.07 13.01
C PHE A 83 22.52 -3.39 13.78
N ASN A 84 21.77 -3.39 14.88
CA ASN A 84 21.49 -4.60 15.65
C ASN A 84 20.25 -5.32 15.11
N ILE A 85 20.50 -6.44 14.44
CA ILE A 85 19.44 -7.32 13.88
C ILE A 85 19.22 -8.60 14.70
N ARG A 86 19.66 -8.62 15.98
CA ARG A 86 19.42 -9.78 16.84
C ARG A 86 17.92 -9.99 17.04
N GLY A 87 17.44 -11.17 16.67
CA GLY A 87 16.01 -11.52 16.68
C GLY A 87 15.37 -11.55 15.28
N ALA A 88 16.05 -11.06 14.24
CA ALA A 88 15.65 -11.34 12.87
C ALA A 88 15.90 -12.81 12.53
N ILE A 89 15.02 -13.37 11.72
CA ILE A 89 15.20 -14.68 11.07
C ILE A 89 15.99 -14.43 9.79
N ILE A 90 17.09 -15.15 9.58
CA ILE A 90 17.84 -15.07 8.31
C ILE A 90 17.64 -16.39 7.59
N VAL A 91 17.30 -16.35 6.31
CA VAL A 91 17.03 -17.54 5.48
C VAL A 91 17.83 -17.44 4.20
N ASP A 92 18.71 -18.42 4.00
CA ASP A 92 19.55 -18.54 2.82
C ASP A 92 18.89 -19.51 1.81
N PRO A 93 18.52 -19.05 0.60
CA PRO A 93 17.97 -19.91 -0.43
C PRO A 93 18.89 -21.09 -0.84
N GLU A 94 20.22 -20.94 -0.66
CA GLU A 94 21.18 -21.97 -1.05
C GLU A 94 21.24 -23.15 -0.07
N THR A 95 20.96 -22.88 1.23
CA THR A 95 21.04 -23.87 2.30
C THR A 95 19.70 -24.18 2.98
N TYR A 96 18.59 -23.70 2.39
CA TYR A 96 17.26 -23.87 2.94
C TYR A 96 16.84 -25.34 3.00
N GLU A 97 16.62 -25.86 4.21
CA GLU A 97 16.36 -27.29 4.46
C GLU A 97 15.13 -27.83 3.72
N ASN A 98 14.08 -27.04 3.57
CA ASN A 98 12.81 -27.45 2.93
C ASN A 98 12.76 -27.11 1.43
N MET A 99 13.89 -26.91 0.76
CA MET A 99 13.95 -26.49 -0.64
C MET A 99 13.18 -27.45 -1.57
N ASP A 100 13.29 -28.76 -1.39
CA ASP A 100 12.61 -29.74 -2.25
C ASP A 100 11.08 -29.66 -2.09
N ALA A 101 10.58 -29.46 -0.87
CA ALA A 101 9.15 -29.24 -0.62
C ALA A 101 8.68 -27.90 -1.21
N MET A 102 9.50 -26.86 -1.14
CA MET A 102 9.20 -25.54 -1.74
C MET A 102 9.15 -25.62 -3.27
N VAL A 103 10.08 -26.34 -3.91
CA VAL A 103 10.07 -26.60 -5.36
C VAL A 103 8.83 -27.36 -5.77
N ALA A 104 8.50 -28.46 -5.09
CA ALA A 104 7.30 -29.24 -5.38
C ALA A 104 6.01 -28.39 -5.26
N LYS A 105 5.93 -27.57 -4.22
CA LYS A 105 4.80 -26.63 -4.05
C LYS A 105 4.76 -25.57 -5.15
N MET A 106 5.89 -25.04 -5.57
CA MET A 106 5.95 -24.08 -6.67
C MET A 106 5.50 -24.70 -8.00
N VAL A 107 5.92 -25.93 -8.32
CA VAL A 107 5.47 -26.69 -9.52
C VAL A 107 3.94 -26.84 -9.50
N GLU A 108 3.35 -27.24 -8.36
CA GLU A 108 1.90 -27.34 -8.18
C GLU A 108 1.21 -25.99 -8.47
N LEU A 109 1.69 -24.91 -7.88
CA LEU A 109 1.12 -23.56 -8.05
C LEU A 109 1.23 -23.08 -9.50
N ARG A 110 2.29 -23.46 -10.23
CA ARG A 110 2.53 -23.08 -11.62
C ARG A 110 1.72 -23.89 -12.63
N LYS A 111 1.12 -25.01 -12.21
CA LYS A 111 0.20 -25.83 -13.04
C LYS A 111 0.80 -26.17 -14.43
N GLY A 112 2.03 -26.66 -14.48
CA GLY A 112 2.73 -27.04 -15.72
C GLY A 112 3.31 -25.89 -16.55
N LYS A 113 3.24 -24.64 -16.05
CA LYS A 113 3.85 -23.47 -16.74
C LYS A 113 5.35 -23.29 -16.44
N MET A 114 5.91 -24.10 -15.57
CA MET A 114 7.33 -24.16 -15.23
C MET A 114 7.70 -25.60 -14.90
N THR A 115 8.89 -26.04 -15.33
CA THR A 115 9.45 -27.34 -14.92
C THR A 115 10.00 -27.28 -13.51
N GLU A 116 10.38 -28.42 -12.93
CA GLU A 116 11.02 -28.47 -11.63
C GLU A 116 12.36 -27.71 -11.62
N GLU A 117 13.16 -27.88 -12.67
CA GLU A 117 14.45 -27.21 -12.85
C GLU A 117 14.27 -25.69 -12.94
N GLU A 118 13.27 -25.22 -13.67
CA GLU A 118 12.94 -23.79 -13.78
C GLU A 118 12.47 -23.22 -12.44
N CYS A 119 11.66 -23.97 -11.69
CA CYS A 119 11.24 -23.59 -10.34
C CYS A 119 12.44 -23.49 -9.39
N ARG A 120 13.31 -24.49 -9.37
CA ARG A 120 14.52 -24.52 -8.55
C ARG A 120 15.48 -23.37 -8.90
N ALA A 121 15.62 -23.06 -10.19
CA ALA A 121 16.42 -21.93 -10.64
C ALA A 121 15.82 -20.58 -10.23
N ALA A 122 14.50 -20.45 -10.30
CA ALA A 122 13.80 -19.23 -9.88
C ALA A 122 13.93 -19.00 -8.36
N LEU A 123 13.86 -20.04 -7.54
CA LEU A 123 13.97 -19.99 -6.09
C LEU A 123 15.35 -19.55 -5.56
N LYS A 124 16.37 -19.53 -6.41
CA LYS A 124 17.66 -18.89 -6.07
C LYS A 124 17.58 -17.36 -6.00
N LYS A 125 16.47 -16.77 -6.54
CA LYS A 125 16.25 -15.32 -6.51
C LYS A 125 15.41 -14.96 -5.28
N GLY A 126 15.87 -14.01 -4.49
CA GLY A 126 15.21 -13.61 -3.24
C GLY A 126 13.73 -13.23 -3.39
N ASN A 127 13.34 -12.62 -4.51
CA ASN A 127 11.94 -12.27 -4.77
C ASN A 127 11.03 -13.50 -4.93
N TYR A 128 11.45 -14.54 -5.68
CA TYR A 128 10.68 -15.78 -5.79
C TYR A 128 10.71 -16.58 -4.50
N PHE A 129 11.88 -16.70 -3.88
CA PHE A 129 12.06 -17.43 -2.63
C PHE A 129 11.21 -16.81 -1.50
N GLY A 130 11.32 -15.50 -1.30
CA GLY A 130 10.53 -14.80 -0.29
C GLY A 130 9.01 -14.90 -0.54
N THR A 131 8.60 -14.82 -1.81
CA THR A 131 7.18 -15.02 -2.17
C THR A 131 6.71 -16.44 -1.86
N MET A 132 7.56 -17.46 -2.03
CA MET A 132 7.21 -18.82 -1.65
C MET A 132 7.16 -19.04 -0.15
N LEU A 133 8.00 -18.38 0.66
CA LEU A 133 7.85 -18.40 2.13
C LEU A 133 6.45 -17.92 2.56
N VAL A 134 5.94 -16.86 1.91
CA VAL A 134 4.58 -16.36 2.16
C VAL A 134 3.53 -17.33 1.62
N ALA A 135 3.70 -17.87 0.41
CA ALA A 135 2.75 -18.81 -0.19
C ALA A 135 2.63 -20.13 0.58
N MET A 136 3.67 -20.53 1.32
CA MET A 136 3.68 -21.71 2.18
C MET A 136 3.24 -21.42 3.62
N GLY A 137 2.98 -20.17 3.97
CA GLY A 137 2.56 -19.76 5.32
C GLY A 137 3.70 -19.71 6.35
N GLU A 138 4.96 -19.71 5.91
CA GLU A 138 6.13 -19.58 6.79
C GLU A 138 6.38 -18.13 7.22
N ALA A 139 5.83 -17.18 6.44
CA ALA A 139 5.74 -15.77 6.77
C ALA A 139 4.38 -15.21 6.38
N ASP A 140 3.98 -14.10 7.00
CA ASP A 140 2.65 -13.51 6.83
C ASP A 140 2.59 -12.48 5.69
N ALA A 141 3.71 -11.83 5.40
CA ALA A 141 3.80 -10.71 4.46
C ALA A 141 5.18 -10.62 3.81
N LEU A 142 5.28 -9.89 2.69
CA LEU A 142 6.54 -9.61 2.02
C LEU A 142 6.64 -8.13 1.62
N LEU A 143 7.82 -7.56 1.80
CA LEU A 143 8.20 -6.24 1.30
C LEU A 143 9.55 -6.35 0.58
N GLY A 144 9.59 -6.01 -0.70
CA GLY A 144 10.79 -6.07 -1.53
C GLY A 144 10.82 -4.96 -2.57
N GLY A 145 11.79 -4.97 -3.48
CA GLY A 145 11.88 -3.99 -4.57
C GLY A 145 12.83 -2.82 -4.33
N ALA A 146 13.57 -2.82 -3.22
CA ALA A 146 14.57 -1.79 -2.95
C ALA A 146 15.71 -1.75 -3.99
N THR A 147 15.98 -2.87 -4.66
CA THR A 147 17.08 -3.00 -5.64
C THR A 147 16.64 -3.47 -7.03
N TYR A 148 15.39 -3.88 -7.21
CA TYR A 148 14.88 -4.39 -8.48
C TYR A 148 13.55 -3.69 -8.88
N SER A 149 12.97 -4.09 -10.02
CA SER A 149 11.78 -3.42 -10.57
C SER A 149 10.50 -3.89 -9.88
N THR A 150 9.46 -3.03 -9.87
CA THR A 150 8.09 -3.38 -9.43
C THR A 150 7.57 -4.66 -10.12
N ALA A 151 7.90 -4.88 -11.39
CA ALA A 151 7.51 -6.09 -12.11
C ALA A 151 8.13 -7.36 -11.50
N ASP A 152 9.30 -7.26 -10.89
CA ASP A 152 9.98 -8.38 -10.24
C ASP A 152 9.40 -8.70 -8.86
N THR A 153 8.71 -7.76 -8.21
CA THR A 153 7.87 -8.00 -7.03
C THR A 153 6.50 -8.57 -7.43
N VAL A 154 5.83 -7.92 -8.36
CA VAL A 154 4.43 -8.23 -8.71
C VAL A 154 4.30 -9.57 -9.42
N ARG A 155 5.25 -9.92 -10.30
CA ARG A 155 5.19 -11.16 -11.08
C ARG A 155 5.18 -12.42 -10.20
N PRO A 156 6.11 -12.65 -9.25
CA PRO A 156 6.03 -13.79 -8.33
C PRO A 156 4.75 -13.76 -7.49
N ALA A 157 4.32 -12.60 -7.00
CA ALA A 157 3.09 -12.46 -6.22
C ALA A 157 1.86 -12.97 -6.99
N LEU A 158 1.67 -12.53 -8.25
CA LEU A 158 0.59 -12.99 -9.11
C LEU A 158 0.70 -14.48 -9.47
N GLN A 159 1.91 -14.98 -9.61
CA GLN A 159 2.15 -16.37 -10.02
C GLN A 159 1.93 -17.37 -8.88
N LEU A 160 2.28 -17.02 -7.66
CA LEU A 160 2.42 -17.95 -6.54
C LEU A 160 1.39 -17.69 -5.44
N VAL A 161 1.21 -16.45 -5.02
CA VAL A 161 0.21 -16.06 -4.01
C VAL A 161 -1.17 -15.89 -4.64
N LYS A 162 -1.24 -15.30 -5.83
CA LYS A 162 -2.46 -15.05 -6.63
C LYS A 162 -3.41 -14.06 -5.93
N THR A 163 -4.55 -13.81 -6.57
CA THR A 163 -5.63 -13.03 -5.97
C THR A 163 -6.38 -13.87 -4.95
N LYS A 164 -6.91 -13.22 -3.92
CA LYS A 164 -7.78 -13.87 -2.94
C LYS A 164 -9.10 -14.31 -3.56
N PRO A 165 -9.77 -15.32 -2.98
CA PRO A 165 -11.07 -15.76 -3.47
C PRO A 165 -12.06 -14.61 -3.61
N GLY A 166 -12.70 -14.52 -4.78
CA GLY A 166 -13.64 -13.46 -5.13
C GLY A 166 -13.03 -12.26 -5.84
N ASN A 167 -11.70 -12.07 -5.83
CA ASN A 167 -11.02 -11.03 -6.56
C ASN A 167 -10.48 -11.55 -7.90
N LYS A 168 -10.68 -10.78 -8.96
CA LYS A 168 -10.17 -11.08 -10.30
C LYS A 168 -8.87 -10.32 -10.60
N ILE A 169 -8.68 -9.17 -9.96
CA ILE A 169 -7.53 -8.29 -10.20
C ILE A 169 -6.74 -8.00 -8.92
N VAL A 170 -5.52 -7.56 -9.11
CA VAL A 170 -4.73 -6.85 -8.10
C VAL A 170 -4.87 -5.37 -8.39
N SER A 171 -5.09 -4.56 -7.37
CA SER A 171 -5.17 -3.11 -7.47
C SER A 171 -4.17 -2.44 -6.55
N SER A 172 -4.11 -1.12 -6.59
CA SER A 172 -3.27 -0.35 -5.69
C SER A 172 -4.05 0.75 -4.96
N CYS A 173 -3.58 1.06 -3.75
CA CYS A 173 -4.06 2.20 -3.00
C CYS A 173 -2.88 3.04 -2.52
N PHE A 174 -3.05 4.36 -2.49
CA PHE A 174 -2.20 5.28 -1.73
C PHE A 174 -2.98 5.83 -0.54
N ILE A 175 -2.36 5.83 0.62
CA ILE A 175 -2.86 6.55 1.79
C ILE A 175 -2.10 7.87 1.86
N LEU A 176 -2.83 8.97 1.78
CA LEU A 176 -2.30 10.32 1.84
C LEU A 176 -2.62 10.94 3.20
N VAL A 177 -1.61 11.49 3.86
CA VAL A 177 -1.73 12.07 5.20
C VAL A 177 -1.19 13.48 5.20
N ARG A 178 -1.98 14.41 5.75
CA ARG A 178 -1.55 15.81 5.92
C ARG A 178 -2.15 16.36 7.22
N PRO A 179 -1.41 17.17 8.00
CA PRO A 179 -1.99 17.94 9.09
C PRO A 179 -3.09 18.87 8.58
N SER A 180 -4.28 18.78 9.16
CA SER A 180 -5.38 19.67 8.84
C SER A 180 -5.26 21.02 9.59
N ALA A 181 -5.86 22.07 9.04
CA ALA A 181 -5.95 23.38 9.69
C ALA A 181 -6.81 23.36 10.97
N THR A 182 -7.67 22.37 11.14
CA THR A 182 -8.55 22.20 12.31
C THR A 182 -7.90 21.43 13.47
N GLY A 183 -6.64 20.98 13.27
CA GLY A 183 -5.91 20.19 14.28
C GLY A 183 -6.09 18.68 14.18
N ASP A 184 -7.09 18.22 13.44
CA ASP A 184 -7.22 16.84 12.99
C ASP A 184 -6.37 16.62 11.74
N ASN A 185 -6.37 15.39 11.22
CA ASN A 185 -5.60 15.09 10.04
C ASN A 185 -6.50 14.82 8.86
N ASP A 186 -6.11 15.32 7.69
CA ASP A 186 -6.64 14.84 6.44
C ASP A 186 -5.96 13.49 6.15
N VAL A 187 -6.67 12.41 6.28
CA VAL A 187 -6.23 11.07 5.85
C VAL A 187 -7.15 10.62 4.72
N LEU A 188 -6.56 10.38 3.55
CA LEU A 188 -7.28 10.10 2.33
C LEU A 188 -6.80 8.78 1.74
N ALA A 189 -7.71 8.00 1.12
CA ALA A 189 -7.38 6.81 0.35
C ALA A 189 -7.63 7.08 -1.15
N MET A 190 -6.69 6.72 -2.01
CA MET A 190 -6.74 6.92 -3.46
C MET A 190 -6.45 5.61 -4.20
N GLY A 191 -7.40 5.10 -4.97
CA GLY A 191 -7.29 3.86 -5.75
C GLY A 191 -7.93 4.01 -7.14
N ASP A 192 -7.44 3.34 -8.17
CA ASP A 192 -6.13 2.76 -8.38
C ASP A 192 -5.19 3.82 -8.97
N CYS A 193 -3.95 3.83 -8.49
CA CYS A 193 -3.00 4.86 -8.92
C CYS A 193 -1.70 4.28 -9.54
N ALA A 194 -1.55 2.94 -9.61
CA ALA A 194 -0.27 2.34 -10.00
C ALA A 194 -0.33 1.03 -10.79
N ILE A 195 -1.46 0.33 -10.85
CA ILE A 195 -1.54 -1.04 -11.40
C ILE A 195 -2.47 -1.12 -12.63
N ASN A 196 -3.74 -0.76 -12.50
CA ASN A 196 -4.73 -0.97 -13.56
C ASN A 196 -4.78 0.23 -14.49
N ILE A 197 -4.34 0.03 -15.75
CA ILE A 197 -4.19 1.14 -16.71
C ILE A 197 -5.55 1.74 -17.08
N LYS A 198 -6.52 0.91 -17.41
CA LYS A 198 -7.85 1.32 -17.89
C LYS A 198 -8.92 0.34 -17.40
N PRO A 199 -9.25 0.38 -16.10
CA PRO A 199 -10.17 -0.56 -15.50
C PRO A 199 -11.59 -0.39 -16.09
N ASN A 200 -12.28 -1.52 -16.30
CA ASN A 200 -13.69 -1.55 -16.63
C ASN A 200 -14.57 -1.35 -15.38
N GLU A 201 -15.90 -1.31 -15.56
CA GLU A 201 -16.84 -1.08 -14.46
C GLU A 201 -16.69 -2.08 -13.31
N ASP A 202 -16.56 -3.37 -13.60
CA ASP A 202 -16.47 -4.41 -12.58
C ASP A 202 -15.12 -4.38 -11.85
N GLU A 203 -14.04 -4.08 -12.57
CA GLU A 203 -12.72 -3.84 -11.99
C GLU A 203 -12.71 -2.61 -11.08
N LEU A 204 -13.41 -1.52 -11.47
CA LEU A 204 -13.57 -0.34 -10.62
C LEU A 204 -14.34 -0.65 -9.33
N VAL A 205 -15.31 -1.56 -9.37
CA VAL A 205 -15.98 -2.04 -8.15
C VAL A 205 -15.01 -2.79 -7.24
N GLU A 206 -14.18 -3.70 -7.77
CA GLU A 206 -13.17 -4.39 -6.98
C GLU A 206 -12.16 -3.40 -6.38
N ILE A 207 -11.68 -2.44 -7.16
CA ILE A 207 -10.78 -1.37 -6.70
C ILE A 207 -11.43 -0.62 -5.53
N ALA A 208 -12.70 -0.24 -5.64
CA ALA A 208 -13.42 0.48 -4.60
C ALA A 208 -13.57 -0.35 -3.31
N VAL A 209 -13.94 -1.62 -3.44
CA VAL A 209 -14.08 -2.55 -2.30
C VAL A 209 -12.76 -2.70 -1.55
N GLU A 210 -11.68 -2.97 -2.27
CA GLU A 210 -10.37 -3.18 -1.65
C GLU A 210 -9.78 -1.88 -1.08
N THR A 211 -9.96 -0.74 -1.79
CA THR A 211 -9.54 0.58 -1.28
C THR A 211 -10.30 0.95 0.00
N ALA A 212 -11.62 0.71 0.06
CA ALA A 212 -12.41 0.98 1.25
C ALA A 212 -12.02 0.07 2.45
N LYS A 213 -11.69 -1.21 2.19
CA LYS A 213 -11.15 -2.11 3.23
C LYS A 213 -9.80 -1.62 3.74
N CYS A 214 -8.90 -1.24 2.83
CA CYS A 214 -7.60 -0.69 3.19
C CYS A 214 -7.77 0.60 4.04
N ALA A 215 -8.62 1.53 3.60
CA ALA A 215 -8.91 2.78 4.31
C ALA A 215 -9.31 2.54 5.79
N LYS A 216 -10.15 1.53 6.06
CA LYS A 216 -10.57 1.17 7.43
C LYS A 216 -9.41 0.77 8.33
N ILE A 217 -8.40 0.06 7.81
CA ILE A 217 -7.21 -0.35 8.57
C ILE A 217 -6.44 0.89 9.06
N PHE A 218 -6.50 1.98 8.29
CA PHE A 218 -5.90 3.27 8.65
C PHE A 218 -6.83 4.18 9.47
N GLY A 219 -7.94 3.64 9.98
CA GLY A 219 -8.90 4.39 10.80
C GLY A 219 -9.79 5.36 10.02
N ILE A 220 -9.82 5.25 8.68
CA ILE A 220 -10.73 6.04 7.84
C ILE A 220 -12.11 5.37 7.85
N ASP A 221 -13.16 6.13 8.15
CA ASP A 221 -14.54 5.74 7.85
C ASP A 221 -14.83 6.11 6.38
N PRO A 222 -14.86 5.12 5.43
CA PRO A 222 -14.81 5.43 4.02
C PRO A 222 -16.09 6.13 3.54
N LYS A 223 -15.92 7.29 2.91
CA LYS A 223 -16.91 7.97 2.08
C LYS A 223 -16.37 7.99 0.66
N VAL A 224 -16.85 7.07 -0.16
CA VAL A 224 -16.25 6.72 -1.45
C VAL A 224 -16.82 7.57 -2.57
N ALA A 225 -15.96 8.29 -3.28
CA ALA A 225 -16.31 9.07 -4.47
C ALA A 225 -15.69 8.44 -5.72
N PHE A 226 -16.53 8.07 -6.69
CA PHE A 226 -16.09 7.71 -8.05
C PHE A 226 -15.90 8.98 -8.85
N LEU A 227 -14.63 9.27 -9.21
CA LEU A 227 -14.24 10.55 -9.79
C LEU A 227 -14.44 10.61 -11.31
N SER A 228 -14.85 11.78 -11.78
CA SER A 228 -15.03 12.10 -13.19
C SER A 228 -14.86 13.61 -13.40
N TYR A 229 -14.76 14.03 -14.64
CA TYR A 229 -14.94 15.44 -15.01
C TYR A 229 -16.44 15.87 -14.97
N SER A 230 -17.35 14.95 -14.70
CA SER A 230 -18.79 15.14 -14.58
C SER A 230 -19.28 15.00 -13.14
N THR A 231 -20.36 15.68 -12.80
CA THR A 231 -21.10 15.52 -11.54
C THR A 231 -22.58 15.32 -11.88
N PHE A 232 -23.13 14.13 -11.58
CA PHE A 232 -24.54 13.78 -11.75
C PHE A 232 -25.08 14.13 -13.14
N GLY A 233 -24.34 13.76 -14.21
CA GLY A 233 -24.75 13.97 -15.59
C GLY A 233 -24.46 15.36 -16.16
N SER A 234 -23.64 16.18 -15.49
CA SER A 234 -23.23 17.50 -16.03
C SER A 234 -22.34 17.37 -17.27
N GLY A 235 -21.65 16.25 -17.45
CA GLY A 235 -20.91 15.86 -18.64
C GLY A 235 -21.53 14.61 -19.29
N LYS A 236 -21.10 14.29 -20.52
CA LYS A 236 -21.52 13.11 -21.28
C LYS A 236 -20.30 12.41 -21.87
N GLY A 237 -20.32 11.08 -21.94
CA GLY A 237 -19.26 10.28 -22.54
C GLY A 237 -19.14 8.91 -21.89
N GLU A 238 -18.48 7.99 -22.57
CA GLU A 238 -18.31 6.60 -22.12
C GLU A 238 -17.63 6.52 -20.73
N ASP A 239 -16.62 7.37 -20.48
CA ASP A 239 -15.95 7.39 -19.18
C ASP A 239 -16.86 7.93 -18.06
N VAL A 240 -17.80 8.84 -18.36
CA VAL A 240 -18.79 9.33 -17.39
C VAL A 240 -19.76 8.20 -17.03
N ASP A 241 -20.28 7.51 -18.04
CA ASP A 241 -21.22 6.39 -17.86
C ASP A 241 -20.55 5.23 -17.12
N LYS A 242 -19.30 4.91 -17.47
CA LYS A 242 -18.47 3.91 -16.76
C LYS A 242 -18.39 4.22 -15.27
N MET A 243 -18.04 5.44 -14.88
CA MET A 243 -17.86 5.81 -13.47
C MET A 243 -19.19 5.83 -12.72
N ARG A 244 -20.28 6.27 -13.35
CA ARG A 244 -21.63 6.21 -12.79
C ARG A 244 -22.08 4.78 -12.56
N ASN A 245 -21.98 3.93 -13.58
CA ASN A 245 -22.38 2.52 -13.49
C ASN A 245 -21.56 1.76 -12.45
N ALA A 246 -20.25 1.99 -12.40
CA ALA A 246 -19.39 1.41 -11.39
C ALA A 246 -19.77 1.84 -9.97
N ALA A 247 -20.13 3.12 -9.76
CA ALA A 247 -20.61 3.60 -8.47
C ALA A 247 -21.90 2.91 -8.02
N GLU A 248 -22.88 2.75 -8.93
CA GLU A 248 -24.12 2.03 -8.63
C GLU A 248 -23.88 0.56 -8.30
N LYS A 249 -23.02 -0.14 -9.05
CA LYS A 249 -22.61 -1.51 -8.74
C LYS A 249 -21.90 -1.61 -7.40
N ALA A 250 -21.03 -0.65 -7.07
CA ALA A 250 -20.31 -0.62 -5.80
C ALA A 250 -21.24 -0.39 -4.59
N LYS A 251 -22.30 0.39 -4.73
CA LYS A 251 -23.36 0.53 -3.70
C LYS A 251 -24.00 -0.81 -3.36
N LEU A 252 -24.22 -1.66 -4.36
CA LEU A 252 -24.77 -3.01 -4.14
C LEU A 252 -23.74 -3.94 -3.47
N ALA A 253 -22.47 -3.82 -3.84
CA ALA A 253 -21.39 -4.62 -3.25
C ALA A 253 -21.04 -4.22 -1.80
N MET A 254 -21.27 -2.96 -1.45
CA MET A 254 -20.95 -2.39 -0.12
C MET A 254 -22.12 -1.56 0.45
N PRO A 255 -23.26 -2.18 0.79
CA PRO A 255 -24.48 -1.45 1.17
C PRO A 255 -24.34 -0.59 2.45
N ASN A 256 -23.32 -0.88 3.28
CA ASN A 256 -23.07 -0.15 4.52
C ASN A 256 -21.98 0.93 4.38
N VAL A 257 -21.45 1.17 3.18
CA VAL A 257 -20.45 2.20 2.91
C VAL A 257 -21.12 3.30 2.09
N PRO A 258 -21.03 4.57 2.52
CA PRO A 258 -21.49 5.70 1.71
C PRO A 258 -20.68 5.80 0.41
N ILE A 259 -21.34 5.68 -0.72
CA ILE A 259 -20.73 5.72 -2.06
C ILE A 259 -21.49 6.67 -2.93
N GLU A 260 -20.81 7.49 -3.71
CA GLU A 260 -21.40 8.39 -4.67
C GLU A 260 -20.55 8.48 -5.94
N GLY A 261 -21.16 8.70 -7.06
CA GLY A 261 -20.52 8.86 -8.37
C GLY A 261 -21.56 8.99 -9.48
N GLU A 262 -21.20 9.60 -10.60
CA GLU A 262 -19.87 10.21 -10.84
C GLU A 262 -19.82 11.62 -10.22
N LEU A 263 -18.67 11.98 -9.67
CA LEU A 263 -18.41 13.28 -9.04
C LEU A 263 -17.13 13.92 -9.58
N GLN A 264 -17.19 15.23 -9.82
CA GLN A 264 -15.98 16.04 -9.94
C GLN A 264 -15.27 16.11 -8.59
N PHE A 265 -13.95 16.26 -8.62
CA PHE A 265 -13.15 16.28 -7.39
C PHE A 265 -13.53 17.45 -6.45
N ASP A 266 -13.81 18.65 -7.00
CA ASP A 266 -14.26 19.80 -6.22
C ASP A 266 -15.61 19.55 -5.54
N ALA A 267 -16.53 18.86 -6.22
CA ALA A 267 -17.82 18.46 -5.64
C ALA A 267 -17.64 17.37 -4.55
N ALA A 268 -16.68 16.47 -4.73
CA ALA A 268 -16.40 15.41 -3.76
C ALA A 268 -15.87 15.95 -2.43
N VAL A 269 -15.01 17.00 -2.46
CA VAL A 269 -14.27 17.45 -1.26
C VAL A 269 -14.71 18.79 -0.69
N SER A 270 -15.47 19.62 -1.44
CA SER A 270 -15.88 20.94 -0.99
C SER A 270 -17.36 20.97 -0.58
N PRO A 271 -17.68 21.16 0.73
CA PRO A 271 -19.07 21.27 1.16
C PRO A 271 -19.84 22.38 0.45
N ARG A 272 -19.20 23.51 0.14
CA ARG A 272 -19.80 24.64 -0.59
C ARG A 272 -20.20 24.22 -2.02
N VAL A 273 -19.35 23.50 -2.72
CA VAL A 273 -19.64 23.03 -4.09
C VAL A 273 -20.72 21.97 -4.03
N ALA A 274 -20.64 21.03 -3.09
CA ALA A 274 -21.63 19.98 -2.91
C ALA A 274 -23.03 20.51 -2.62
N GLN A 275 -23.16 21.53 -1.82
CA GLN A 275 -24.45 22.19 -1.53
C GLN A 275 -25.15 22.69 -2.81
N THR A 276 -24.38 23.09 -3.81
CA THR A 276 -24.94 23.58 -5.10
C THR A 276 -25.19 22.44 -6.07
N LYS A 277 -24.19 21.54 -6.25
CA LYS A 277 -24.20 20.50 -7.30
C LYS A 277 -24.81 19.17 -6.85
N CYS A 278 -24.78 18.85 -5.56
CA CYS A 278 -25.06 17.49 -5.04
C CYS A 278 -25.98 17.53 -3.80
N LYS A 279 -27.09 18.25 -3.87
CA LYS A 279 -28.02 18.38 -2.74
C LYS A 279 -28.48 17.03 -2.22
N GLY A 280 -28.33 16.80 -0.91
CA GLY A 280 -28.76 15.56 -0.25
C GLY A 280 -27.76 14.41 -0.29
N SER A 281 -26.61 14.55 -0.97
CA SER A 281 -25.54 13.53 -0.93
C SER A 281 -24.92 13.42 0.46
N LYS A 282 -24.65 12.17 0.87
CA LYS A 282 -23.94 11.86 2.14
C LYS A 282 -22.42 11.80 1.96
N VAL A 283 -21.94 11.84 0.72
CA VAL A 283 -20.53 11.71 0.34
C VAL A 283 -19.97 13.03 -0.18
N ALA A 284 -20.68 13.68 -1.11
CA ALA A 284 -20.22 14.92 -1.71
C ALA A 284 -19.94 16.00 -0.67
N GLY A 285 -18.80 16.65 -0.81
CA GLY A 285 -18.27 17.64 0.12
C GLY A 285 -17.45 17.05 1.28
N TYR A 286 -17.51 15.73 1.50
CA TYR A 286 -16.90 15.04 2.64
C TYR A 286 -16.22 13.73 2.27
N ALA A 287 -16.01 13.48 0.96
CA ALA A 287 -15.33 12.29 0.49
C ALA A 287 -13.89 12.22 1.01
N ASN A 288 -13.46 11.02 1.39
CA ASN A 288 -12.12 10.73 1.89
C ASN A 288 -11.50 9.49 1.23
N THR A 289 -12.26 8.84 0.36
CA THR A 289 -11.83 7.66 -0.41
C THR A 289 -12.20 7.89 -1.86
N PHE A 290 -11.21 7.91 -2.75
CA PHE A 290 -11.36 8.35 -4.14
C PHE A 290 -11.01 7.22 -5.10
N ILE A 291 -11.91 6.94 -6.05
CA ILE A 291 -11.72 5.96 -7.11
C ILE A 291 -11.56 6.68 -8.44
N PHE A 292 -10.42 6.49 -9.07
CA PHE A 292 -10.05 7.16 -10.32
C PHE A 292 -10.49 6.36 -11.55
N PRO A 293 -10.84 7.04 -12.67
CA PRO A 293 -11.31 6.38 -13.89
C PRO A 293 -10.25 5.58 -14.64
N ASP A 294 -8.99 5.94 -14.45
CA ASP A 294 -7.83 5.32 -15.07
C ASP A 294 -6.53 5.68 -14.32
N ILE A 295 -5.43 5.01 -14.70
CA ILE A 295 -4.12 5.18 -14.04
C ILE A 295 -3.55 6.60 -14.23
N ASN A 296 -3.84 7.28 -15.35
CA ASN A 296 -3.31 8.63 -15.57
C ASN A 296 -3.89 9.59 -14.55
N ALA A 297 -5.22 9.56 -14.39
CA ALA A 297 -5.91 10.40 -13.41
C ALA A 297 -5.43 10.09 -11.99
N GLY A 298 -5.34 8.82 -11.60
CA GLY A 298 -4.90 8.39 -10.27
C GLY A 298 -3.44 8.75 -10.00
N ASN A 299 -2.54 8.40 -10.92
CA ASN A 299 -1.10 8.61 -10.77
C ASN A 299 -0.73 10.11 -10.75
N ILE A 300 -1.32 10.90 -11.62
CA ILE A 300 -1.12 12.36 -11.64
C ILE A 300 -1.72 12.98 -10.39
N GLY A 301 -2.95 12.57 -10.01
CA GLY A 301 -3.68 13.12 -8.87
C GLY A 301 -2.94 12.96 -7.54
N TYR A 302 -2.49 11.75 -7.20
CA TYR A 302 -1.78 11.56 -5.93
C TYR A 302 -0.43 12.31 -5.90
N LYS A 303 0.29 12.38 -7.04
CA LYS A 303 1.55 13.13 -7.12
C LYS A 303 1.36 14.63 -6.96
N ILE A 304 0.30 15.20 -7.52
CA ILE A 304 -0.05 16.61 -7.31
C ILE A 304 -0.35 16.84 -5.83
N ALA A 305 -1.17 16.00 -5.20
CA ALA A 305 -1.48 16.10 -3.78
C ALA A 305 -0.20 16.00 -2.92
N GLN A 306 0.69 15.06 -3.22
CA GLN A 306 1.96 14.88 -2.52
C GLN A 306 2.88 16.09 -2.70
N ARG A 307 3.12 16.53 -3.95
CA ARG A 307 4.16 17.53 -4.25
C ARG A 307 3.71 18.98 -4.00
N LEU A 308 2.45 19.28 -4.28
CA LEU A 308 1.88 20.63 -4.14
C LEU A 308 0.93 20.74 -2.95
N GLY A 309 0.22 19.67 -2.59
CA GLY A 309 -0.74 19.64 -1.49
C GLY A 309 -0.13 19.36 -0.12
N SER A 310 1.19 19.15 -0.03
CA SER A 310 1.91 18.85 1.21
C SER A 310 1.45 17.55 1.91
N PHE A 311 0.85 16.62 1.18
CA PHE A 311 0.55 15.29 1.70
C PHE A 311 1.82 14.44 1.73
N GLU A 312 1.94 13.61 2.76
CA GLU A 312 2.78 12.43 2.73
C GLU A 312 1.97 11.30 2.08
N ALA A 313 2.59 10.55 1.17
CA ALA A 313 1.93 9.47 0.44
C ALA A 313 2.58 8.14 0.78
N TYR A 314 1.79 7.22 1.32
CA TYR A 314 2.19 5.85 1.63
C TYR A 314 1.61 4.91 0.58
N GLY A 315 2.50 4.22 -0.13
CA GLY A 315 2.11 3.32 -1.23
C GLY A 315 3.16 3.28 -2.36
N PRO A 316 2.87 2.54 -3.45
CA PRO A 316 1.61 1.83 -3.66
C PRO A 316 1.42 0.65 -2.72
N ILE A 317 0.25 0.55 -2.11
CA ILE A 317 -0.18 -0.61 -1.33
C ILE A 317 -0.93 -1.53 -2.28
N LEU A 318 -0.41 -2.73 -2.52
CA LEU A 318 -1.04 -3.72 -3.39
C LEU A 318 -2.20 -4.40 -2.66
N LEU A 319 -3.34 -4.46 -3.30
CA LEU A 319 -4.59 -4.96 -2.76
C LEU A 319 -5.14 -6.11 -3.62
N GLY A 320 -5.93 -6.98 -3.02
CA GLY A 320 -6.55 -8.10 -3.72
C GLY A 320 -5.71 -9.36 -3.82
N LEU A 321 -4.46 -9.36 -3.36
CA LEU A 321 -3.62 -10.56 -3.23
C LEU A 321 -4.09 -11.42 -2.04
N ASN A 322 -3.90 -12.74 -2.15
CA ASN A 322 -4.25 -13.70 -1.09
C ASN A 322 -3.37 -13.59 0.17
N ALA A 323 -2.23 -12.92 0.08
CA ALA A 323 -1.42 -12.49 1.20
C ALA A 323 -0.76 -11.13 0.86
N PRO A 324 -0.45 -10.28 1.86
CA PRO A 324 0.13 -8.97 1.61
C PRO A 324 1.55 -9.06 1.06
N ILE A 325 1.72 -8.53 -0.14
CA ILE A 325 3.03 -8.34 -0.78
C ILE A 325 3.06 -6.91 -1.30
N ASN A 326 4.04 -6.13 -0.89
CA ASN A 326 4.22 -4.76 -1.35
C ASN A 326 5.60 -4.52 -1.95
N ASP A 327 5.67 -3.47 -2.76
CA ASP A 327 6.84 -3.07 -3.52
C ASP A 327 7.44 -1.78 -2.95
N LEU A 328 8.76 -1.73 -2.90
CA LEU A 328 9.51 -0.54 -2.54
C LEU A 328 9.98 0.21 -3.80
N SER A 329 10.08 1.52 -3.71
CA SER A 329 10.83 2.27 -4.71
C SER A 329 12.33 2.00 -4.55
N ARG A 330 13.06 1.87 -5.65
CA ARG A 330 14.54 1.79 -5.62
C ARG A 330 15.18 3.03 -4.98
N GLY A 331 14.49 4.16 -4.99
CA GLY A 331 14.90 5.39 -4.32
C GLY A 331 14.36 5.57 -2.90
N CYS A 332 13.79 4.53 -2.29
CA CYS A 332 13.30 4.60 -0.91
C CYS A 332 14.42 4.81 0.10
N ASN A 333 14.08 5.38 1.24
CA ASN A 333 14.94 5.48 2.41
C ASN A 333 14.49 4.50 3.52
N ALA A 334 15.30 4.35 4.57
CA ALA A 334 15.01 3.42 5.66
C ALA A 334 13.70 3.74 6.42
N GLN A 335 13.29 5.02 6.49
CA GLN A 335 12.01 5.41 7.09
C GLN A 335 10.83 4.93 6.25
N GLU A 336 10.93 5.01 4.93
CA GLU A 336 9.90 4.50 4.01
C GLU A 336 9.81 2.98 4.11
N VAL A 337 10.96 2.27 4.17
CA VAL A 337 10.99 0.81 4.40
C VAL A 337 10.30 0.45 5.71
N TYR A 338 10.65 1.12 6.82
CA TYR A 338 10.04 0.91 8.12
C TYR A 338 8.53 1.11 8.10
N SER A 339 8.08 2.22 7.50
CA SER A 339 6.66 2.55 7.40
C SER A 339 5.89 1.53 6.54
N MET A 340 6.44 1.17 5.37
CA MET A 340 5.81 0.20 4.48
C MET A 340 5.80 -1.21 5.06
N ALA A 341 6.80 -1.58 5.86
CA ALA A 341 6.81 -2.87 6.57
C ALA A 341 5.65 -2.99 7.56
N ILE A 342 5.42 -1.96 8.37
CA ILE A 342 4.28 -1.91 9.31
C ILE A 342 2.96 -1.99 8.54
N ILE A 343 2.80 -1.19 7.48
CA ILE A 343 1.61 -1.19 6.64
C ILE A 343 1.36 -2.57 6.04
N THR A 344 2.39 -3.16 5.42
CA THR A 344 2.27 -4.45 4.73
C THR A 344 1.89 -5.57 5.72
N ALA A 345 2.54 -5.62 6.87
CA ALA A 345 2.26 -6.64 7.88
C ALA A 345 0.87 -6.46 8.54
N ALA A 346 0.39 -5.24 8.70
CA ALA A 346 -0.93 -4.97 9.27
C ALA A 346 -2.10 -5.35 8.33
N LEU A 347 -1.83 -5.60 7.06
CA LEU A 347 -2.81 -6.11 6.08
C LEU A 347 -2.99 -7.65 6.13
N ALA A 348 -2.12 -8.37 6.88
CA ALA A 348 -2.14 -9.84 6.98
C ALA A 348 -3.26 -10.37 7.96
#